data_54e3ad7cf275b0d63bedd35b783f88fa
#
_entry.id   54e3ad7cf275b0d63bedd35b783f88fa
#
_cell.length_a   1.000
_cell.length_b   1.000
_cell.length_c   1.000
_cell.angle_alpha   90.00
_cell.angle_beta   90.00
_cell.angle_gamma   90.00
#
_symmetry.space_group_name_H-M   'P 1'
#
loop_
_entity.id
_entity.type
_entity.pdbx_description
1 polymer ?
#
loop_
_entity_poly.entity_id
_entity_poly.type
_entity_poly.pdbx_seq_one_letter_code
_entity_poly.pdbx_strand_id
1 'polypeptide(L)'
;MKNFRTYQLAKETYLNAKNIELPNHEKDQLSRAALSIALNLAEGYGRSTTKDKKRFFNIAFASLRECQALVELSEIKEKKLSDQFDQLGAMIFKLIKNIKNFRN
;
A
#
# COMPACT_ATOMS: atom_id res chain seq x y z
N MET A 1 -10.88 -1.48 -11.85
CA MET A 1 -10.37 -1.26 -10.48
C MET A 1 -11.38 -0.57 -9.58
N LYS A 2 -12.46 -0.17 -10.16
CA LYS A 2 -13.51 0.55 -9.47
C LYS A 2 -14.03 -0.17 -8.23
N ASN A 3 -14.16 -1.49 -8.31
CA ASN A 3 -14.69 -2.28 -7.20
C ASN A 3 -13.63 -2.85 -6.28
N PHE A 4 -12.38 -2.51 -6.50
CA PHE A 4 -11.28 -2.99 -5.67
C PHE A 4 -11.01 -1.96 -4.58
N ARG A 5 -11.67 -2.13 -3.43
CA ARG A 5 -11.64 -1.15 -2.35
C ARG A 5 -10.24 -0.91 -1.80
N THR A 6 -9.46 -1.96 -1.67
CA THR A 6 -8.09 -1.81 -1.17
C THR A 6 -7.26 -0.92 -2.09
N TYR A 7 -7.44 -1.10 -3.42
CA TYR A 7 -6.76 -0.24 -4.38
C TYR A 7 -7.23 1.21 -4.26
N GLN A 8 -8.53 1.43 -4.09
CA GLN A 8 -9.05 2.80 -3.97
C GLN A 8 -8.47 3.50 -2.75
N LEU A 9 -8.36 2.79 -1.62
CA LEU A 9 -7.74 3.38 -0.45
C LEU A 9 -6.26 3.66 -0.68
N ALA A 10 -5.57 2.74 -1.37
CA ALA A 10 -4.15 2.94 -1.69
C ALA A 10 -3.95 4.19 -2.56
N LYS A 11 -4.86 4.41 -3.51
CA LYS A 11 -4.81 5.59 -4.37
C LYS A 11 -5.00 6.87 -3.55
N GLU A 12 -6.01 6.89 -2.69
CA GLU A 12 -6.26 8.05 -1.82
C GLU A 12 -5.07 8.32 -0.91
N THR A 13 -4.50 7.26 -0.36
CA THR A 13 -3.36 7.38 0.54
C THR A 13 -2.14 7.94 -0.19
N TYR A 14 -1.91 7.47 -1.42
CA TYR A 14 -0.82 8.00 -2.24
C TYR A 14 -1.00 9.50 -2.50
N LEU A 15 -2.22 9.91 -2.86
CA LEU A 15 -2.49 11.31 -3.12
C LEU A 15 -2.29 12.16 -1.88
N ASN A 16 -2.66 11.64 -0.72
CA ASN A 16 -2.41 12.33 0.54
C ASN A 16 -0.92 12.42 0.85
N ALA A 17 -0.19 11.32 0.65
CA ALA A 17 1.25 11.28 0.92
C ALA A 17 2.01 12.30 0.09
N LYS A 18 1.61 12.50 -1.17
CA LYS A 18 2.25 13.45 -2.07
C LYS A 18 2.19 14.89 -1.54
N ASN A 19 1.19 15.18 -0.73
CA ASN A 19 0.95 16.53 -0.24
C ASN A 19 1.51 16.80 1.14
N ILE A 20 2.14 15.80 1.76
CA ILE A 20 2.75 15.97 3.07
C ILE A 20 4.01 16.82 2.94
N GLU A 21 4.19 17.75 3.84
CA GLU A 21 5.38 18.62 3.84
C GLU A 21 6.54 17.91 4.51
N LEU A 22 7.58 17.62 3.72
CA LEU A 22 8.79 16.94 4.17
C LEU A 22 9.96 17.45 3.36
N PRO A 23 11.19 17.28 3.88
CA PRO A 23 12.36 17.53 3.03
C PRO A 23 12.27 16.68 1.76
N ASN A 24 12.79 17.22 0.65
CA ASN A 24 12.62 16.60 -0.67
C ASN A 24 12.99 15.12 -0.72
N HIS A 25 14.09 14.75 -0.08
CA HIS A 25 14.55 13.36 -0.11
C HIS A 25 13.52 12.42 0.53
N GLU A 26 13.04 12.81 1.71
CA GLU A 26 12.07 11.98 2.43
C GLU A 26 10.73 11.95 1.72
N LYS A 27 10.32 13.10 1.18
CA LYS A 27 9.07 13.19 0.44
C LYS A 27 9.08 12.31 -0.80
N ASP A 28 10.20 12.32 -1.53
CA ASP A 28 10.35 11.49 -2.72
C ASP A 28 10.27 10.01 -2.35
N GLN A 29 10.94 9.62 -1.28
CA GLN A 29 10.95 8.23 -0.84
C GLN A 29 9.57 7.78 -0.38
N LEU A 30 8.86 8.61 0.37
CA LEU A 30 7.51 8.30 0.81
C LEU A 30 6.55 8.17 -0.36
N SER A 31 6.62 9.11 -1.31
CA SER A 31 5.75 9.09 -2.49
C SER A 31 5.98 7.85 -3.33
N ARG A 32 7.23 7.45 -3.52
CA ARG A 32 7.56 6.25 -4.29
C ARG A 32 7.04 4.99 -3.63
N ALA A 33 7.21 4.89 -2.30
CA ALA A 33 6.73 3.72 -1.57
C ALA A 33 5.21 3.65 -1.60
N ALA A 34 4.53 4.78 -1.42
CA ALA A 34 3.07 4.82 -1.47
C ALA A 34 2.56 4.47 -2.87
N LEU A 35 3.23 4.95 -3.92
CA LEU A 35 2.88 4.61 -5.30
C LEU A 35 3.04 3.11 -5.53
N SER A 36 4.10 2.53 -4.99
CA SER A 36 4.37 1.10 -5.13
C SER A 36 3.25 0.25 -4.55
N ILE A 37 2.65 0.68 -3.44
CA ILE A 37 1.51 -0.03 -2.87
C ILE A 37 0.39 -0.14 -3.91
N ALA A 38 -0.01 1.00 -4.47
CA ALA A 38 -1.13 1.05 -5.40
C ALA A 38 -0.82 0.26 -6.69
N LEU A 39 0.38 0.42 -7.23
CA LEU A 39 0.75 -0.25 -8.47
C LEU A 39 0.78 -1.77 -8.31
N ASN A 40 1.29 -2.25 -7.19
CA ASN A 40 1.36 -3.69 -6.97
C ASN A 40 0.00 -4.29 -6.64
N LEU A 41 -0.88 -3.53 -6.00
CA LEU A 41 -2.27 -3.98 -5.84
C LEU A 41 -2.95 -4.11 -7.20
N ALA A 42 -2.73 -3.14 -8.09
CA ALA A 42 -3.29 -3.18 -9.43
C ALA A 42 -2.76 -4.38 -10.22
N GLU A 43 -1.44 -4.61 -10.15
CA GLU A 43 -0.83 -5.76 -10.82
C GLU A 43 -1.40 -7.08 -10.32
N GLY A 44 -1.46 -7.24 -9.00
CA GLY A 44 -1.99 -8.47 -8.42
C GLY A 44 -3.44 -8.70 -8.76
N TYR A 45 -4.22 -7.63 -8.79
CA TYR A 45 -5.64 -7.74 -9.13
C TYR A 45 -5.84 -8.32 -10.54
N GLY A 46 -4.94 -7.97 -11.47
CA GLY A 46 -5.06 -8.42 -12.85
C GLY A 46 -4.45 -9.78 -13.15
N ARG A 47 -3.78 -10.40 -12.17
CA ARG A 47 -3.15 -11.69 -12.41
C ARG A 47 -4.17 -12.81 -12.32
N SER A 48 -3.92 -13.88 -13.08
CA SER A 48 -4.87 -15.00 -13.17
C SER A 48 -4.58 -16.14 -12.20
N THR A 49 -3.36 -16.24 -11.68
CA THR A 49 -3.02 -17.32 -10.76
C THR A 49 -2.89 -16.80 -9.33
N THR A 50 -3.18 -17.68 -8.39
CA THR A 50 -3.03 -17.36 -6.97
C THR A 50 -1.58 -17.02 -6.63
N LYS A 51 -0.64 -17.77 -7.21
CA LYS A 51 0.77 -17.56 -6.96
C LYS A 51 1.19 -16.15 -7.37
N ASP A 52 0.78 -15.70 -8.55
CA ASP A 52 1.13 -14.38 -9.02
C ASP A 52 0.44 -13.30 -8.21
N LYS A 53 -0.84 -13.48 -7.89
CA LYS A 53 -1.55 -12.51 -7.04
C LYS A 53 -0.85 -12.35 -5.71
N LYS A 54 -0.48 -13.46 -5.10
CA LYS A 54 0.18 -13.43 -3.80
C LYS A 54 1.52 -12.70 -3.88
N ARG A 55 2.26 -12.92 -4.95
CA ARG A 55 3.56 -12.26 -5.13
C ARG A 55 3.40 -10.74 -5.14
N PHE A 56 2.47 -10.23 -5.94
CA PHE A 56 2.28 -8.79 -6.04
C PHE A 56 1.68 -8.18 -4.78
N PHE A 57 0.76 -8.89 -4.13
CA PHE A 57 0.20 -8.38 -2.88
C PHE A 57 1.24 -8.38 -1.76
N ASN A 58 2.17 -9.33 -1.76
CA ASN A 58 3.28 -9.33 -0.80
C ASN A 58 4.22 -8.15 -1.05
N ILE A 59 4.47 -7.80 -2.31
CA ILE A 59 5.27 -6.62 -2.61
C ILE A 59 4.56 -5.36 -2.13
N ALA A 60 3.25 -5.28 -2.34
CA ALA A 60 2.47 -4.16 -1.85
C ALA A 60 2.56 -4.04 -0.33
N PHE A 61 2.51 -5.17 0.37
CA PHE A 61 2.59 -5.19 1.83
C PHE A 61 3.96 -4.71 2.30
N ALA A 62 5.03 -5.13 1.61
CA ALA A 62 6.38 -4.69 1.95
C ALA A 62 6.51 -3.16 1.76
N SER A 63 5.95 -2.64 0.67
CA SER A 63 5.96 -1.19 0.42
C SER A 63 5.17 -0.44 1.49
N LEU A 64 4.08 -1.03 1.96
CA LEU A 64 3.30 -0.45 3.05
C LEU A 64 4.13 -0.35 4.33
N ARG A 65 4.85 -1.42 4.67
CA ARG A 65 5.70 -1.42 5.86
C ARG A 65 6.77 -0.35 5.75
N GLU A 66 7.31 -0.15 4.55
CA GLU A 66 8.27 0.93 4.31
C GLU A 66 7.64 2.29 4.57
N CYS A 67 6.41 2.50 4.11
CA CYS A 67 5.70 3.75 4.36
C CYS A 67 5.49 3.99 5.85
N GLN A 68 5.10 2.96 6.59
CA GLN A 68 4.90 3.08 8.03
C GLN A 68 6.20 3.44 8.74
N ALA A 69 7.30 2.84 8.32
CA ALA A 69 8.62 3.17 8.87
C ALA A 69 8.99 4.62 8.57
N LEU A 70 8.72 5.08 7.34
CA LEU A 70 9.00 6.46 6.96
C LEU A 70 8.19 7.46 7.78
N VAL A 71 6.92 7.15 8.03
CA VAL A 71 6.09 7.99 8.87
C VAL A 71 6.71 8.16 10.26
N GLU A 72 7.18 7.06 10.82
CA GLU A 72 7.79 7.09 12.14
C GLU A 72 9.13 7.80 12.13
N LEU A 73 10.00 7.44 11.19
CA LEU A 73 11.37 7.98 11.13
C LEU A 73 11.40 9.46 10.77
N SER A 74 10.47 9.91 9.93
CA SER A 74 10.36 11.31 9.53
C SER A 74 9.49 12.12 10.49
N GLU A 75 9.00 11.48 11.54
CA GLU A 75 8.18 12.12 12.58
C GLU A 75 6.96 12.84 11.99
N ILE A 76 6.32 12.20 11.04
CA ILE A 76 5.11 12.74 10.43
C ILE A 76 3.97 12.67 11.43
N LYS A 77 3.35 13.82 11.73
CA LYS A 77 2.30 13.90 12.75
C LYS A 77 0.89 13.87 12.18
N GLU A 78 0.76 13.77 10.88
CA GLU A 78 -0.54 13.82 10.24
C GLU A 78 -1.30 12.52 10.46
N LYS A 79 -2.31 12.58 11.34
CA LYS A 79 -3.03 11.40 11.78
C LYS A 79 -3.76 10.68 10.64
N LYS A 80 -4.32 11.44 9.71
CA LYS A 80 -5.06 10.83 8.61
C LYS A 80 -4.18 9.89 7.79
N LEU A 81 -2.96 10.31 7.49
CA LEU A 81 -2.05 9.48 6.71
C LEU A 81 -1.68 8.22 7.48
N SER A 82 -1.37 8.37 8.76
CA SER A 82 -1.02 7.24 9.61
C SER A 82 -2.17 6.22 9.68
N ASP A 83 -3.40 6.72 9.85
CA ASP A 83 -4.58 5.86 9.89
C ASP A 83 -4.81 5.16 8.56
N GLN A 84 -4.57 5.85 7.44
CA GLN A 84 -4.72 5.25 6.11
C GLN A 84 -3.74 4.09 5.92
N PHE A 85 -2.48 4.27 6.32
CA PHE A 85 -1.50 3.19 6.22
C PHE A 85 -1.87 2.02 7.11
N ASP A 86 -2.36 2.28 8.32
CA ASP A 86 -2.78 1.19 9.21
C ASP A 86 -3.95 0.42 8.64
N GLN A 87 -4.92 1.12 8.08
CA GLN A 87 -6.08 0.49 7.46
C GLN A 87 -5.67 -0.33 6.23
N LEU A 88 -4.78 0.22 5.39
CA LEU A 88 -4.25 -0.50 4.25
C LEU A 88 -3.55 -1.78 4.66
N GLY A 89 -2.77 -1.71 5.74
CA GLY A 89 -2.06 -2.89 6.24
C GLY A 89 -3.01 -4.01 6.58
N ALA A 90 -4.08 -3.68 7.28
CA ALA A 90 -5.09 -4.68 7.64
C ALA A 90 -5.76 -5.26 6.41
N MET A 91 -6.10 -4.42 5.43
CA MET A 91 -6.77 -4.87 4.22
C MET A 91 -5.88 -5.75 3.35
N ILE A 92 -4.61 -5.35 3.17
CA ILE A 92 -3.68 -6.13 2.35
C ILE A 92 -3.38 -7.46 3.02
N PHE A 93 -3.19 -7.45 4.33
CA PHE A 93 -2.96 -8.69 5.08
C PHE A 93 -4.12 -9.67 4.84
N LYS A 94 -5.34 -9.16 4.89
CA LYS A 94 -6.53 -9.98 4.67
C LYS A 94 -6.60 -10.52 3.25
N LEU A 95 -6.22 -9.70 2.26
CA LEU A 95 -6.17 -10.16 0.87
C LEU A 95 -5.21 -11.34 0.72
N ILE A 96 -4.02 -11.22 1.30
CA ILE A 96 -3.02 -12.29 1.20
C ILE A 96 -3.51 -13.54 1.90
N LYS A 97 -4.10 -13.39 3.07
CA LYS A 97 -4.62 -14.51 3.83
C LYS A 97 -5.71 -15.25 3.07
N ASN A 98 -6.62 -14.50 2.44
CA ASN A 98 -7.73 -15.11 1.72
C ASN A 98 -7.25 -15.85 0.46
N ILE A 99 -6.21 -15.34 -0.19
CA ILE A 99 -5.64 -16.01 -1.36
C ILE A 99 -5.11 -17.39 -0.99
N LYS A 100 -4.54 -17.56 0.18
CA LYS A 100 -4.01 -18.85 0.61
C LYS A 100 -5.09 -19.92 0.70
N ASN A 101 -6.33 -19.52 0.80
CA ASN A 101 -7.45 -20.46 0.90
C ASN A 101 -8.01 -20.86 -0.45
N PHE A 102 -7.54 -20.24 -1.52
CA PHE A 102 -8.02 -20.56 -2.86
C PHE A 102 -7.27 -21.76 -3.40
N ARG A 103 -7.97 -22.53 -4.22
CA ARG A 103 -7.37 -23.63 -4.94
C ARG A 103 -7.08 -23.23 -6.36
N ASN A 104 -5.97 -23.69 -6.85
CA ASN A 104 -5.59 -23.45 -8.25
C ASN A 104 -5.34 -24.72 -8.97
#